data_1ac7ec59eecf532db8c9239053bcd9f7
#
_entry.id   1ac7ec59eecf532db8c9239053bcd9f7
#
_cell.length_a   1.000
_cell.length_b   1.000
_cell.length_c   1.000
_cell.angle_alpha   90.00
_cell.angle_beta   90.00
_cell.angle_gamma   90.00
#
_symmetry.space_group_name_H-M   'P 1'
#
loop_
_entity.id
_entity.type
_entity.pdbx_description
1 polymer ?
#
loop_
_entity_poly.entity_id
_entity_poly.type
_entity_poly.pdbx_seq_one_letter_code
_entity_poly.pdbx_strand_id
1 'polypeptide(L)'
;KKGDIILIPFPFTDLSGNKKRPAIVLASGNLDIVVAFVSAQIKWKENTDVFLKPTIENGLKKDSIVRLSKLATLDKDLAIGLIGQV
;
A
#
# COMPACT_ATOMS: atom_id res chain seq x y z
N LYS A 1 11.48 3.04 0.47
CA LYS A 1 12.43 1.96 0.72
C LYS A 1 11.68 0.63 0.68
N LYS A 2 12.27 -0.35 0.08
CA LYS A 2 11.63 -1.65 -0.06
C LYS A 2 11.17 -2.18 1.30
N GLY A 3 9.92 -2.63 1.36
CA GLY A 3 9.33 -3.11 2.59
C GLY A 3 8.61 -2.05 3.41
N ASP A 4 8.75 -0.78 3.06
CA ASP A 4 8.02 0.28 3.75
C ASP A 4 6.54 0.20 3.42
N ILE A 5 5.70 0.45 4.41
CA ILE A 5 4.26 0.66 4.18
C ILE A 5 4.03 2.16 4.26
N ILE A 6 3.59 2.74 3.17
CA ILE A 6 3.42 4.17 3.03
C ILE A 6 1.95 4.51 2.78
N LEU A 7 1.60 5.75 3.02
CA LEU A 7 0.30 6.30 2.66
C LEU A 7 0.40 7.01 1.33
N ILE A 8 -0.54 6.73 0.46
CA ILE A 8 -0.61 7.34 -0.86
C ILE A 8 -2.01 7.93 -1.04
N PRO A 9 -2.14 9.12 -1.60
CA PRO A 9 -3.45 9.62 -1.99
C PRO A 9 -4.02 8.73 -3.09
N PHE A 10 -5.31 8.54 -3.07
CA PHE A 10 -5.97 7.69 -4.04
C PHE A 10 -6.90 8.54 -4.91
N PRO A 11 -6.35 9.35 -5.80
CA PRO A 11 -7.13 10.39 -6.47
C PRO A 11 -7.93 9.91 -7.66
N PHE A 12 -7.62 8.75 -8.19
CA PHE A 12 -8.16 8.35 -9.48
C PHE A 12 -9.49 7.64 -9.40
N THR A 13 -10.00 7.37 -8.21
CA THR A 13 -11.28 6.69 -8.05
C THR A 13 -12.32 7.50 -7.30
N ASP A 14 -11.92 8.64 -6.74
CA ASP A 14 -12.83 9.43 -5.91
C ASP A 14 -12.47 10.90 -6.02
N LEU A 15 -13.24 11.62 -6.81
CA LEU A 15 -13.01 13.04 -7.04
C LEU A 15 -13.28 13.91 -5.82
N SER A 16 -14.06 13.40 -4.88
CA SER A 16 -14.36 14.15 -3.66
C SER A 16 -13.37 13.83 -2.55
N GLY A 17 -12.45 12.87 -2.79
CA GLY A 17 -11.74 12.26 -1.72
C GLY A 17 -10.34 12.75 -1.49
N ASN A 18 -10.06 12.95 -0.24
CA ASN A 18 -8.70 13.03 0.26
C ASN A 18 -8.33 11.69 0.89
N LYS A 19 -8.82 10.61 0.31
CA LYS A 19 -8.57 9.30 0.86
C LYS A 19 -7.13 8.91 0.66
N LYS A 20 -6.54 8.41 1.72
CA LYS A 20 -5.18 7.88 1.73
C LYS A 20 -5.26 6.38 1.89
N ARG A 21 -4.45 5.67 1.11
CA ARG A 21 -4.45 4.21 1.15
C ARG A 21 -3.05 3.73 1.49
N PRO A 22 -2.91 2.68 2.30
CA PRO A 22 -1.60 2.09 2.53
C PRO A 22 -1.15 1.29 1.32
N ALA A 23 0.16 1.28 1.09
CA ALA A 23 0.78 0.50 0.05
C ALA A 23 2.17 0.08 0.49
N ILE A 24 2.59 -1.11 0.05
CA ILE A 24 3.93 -1.62 0.37
C ILE A 24 4.84 -1.30 -0.80
N VAL A 25 6.01 -0.73 -0.50
CA VAL A 25 7.04 -0.46 -1.50
C VAL A 25 7.75 -1.75 -1.83
N LEU A 26 7.67 -2.18 -3.09
CA LEU A 26 8.32 -3.39 -3.57
C LEU A 26 9.66 -3.10 -4.21
N ALA A 27 9.79 -1.94 -4.83
CA ALA A 27 11.02 -1.52 -5.48
C ALA A 27 11.10 -0.01 -5.46
N SER A 28 12.30 0.52 -5.40
CA SER A 28 12.53 1.96 -5.34
C SER A 28 13.63 2.35 -6.32
N GLY A 29 13.30 3.20 -7.28
CA GLY A 29 14.24 3.81 -8.19
C GLY A 29 14.62 5.21 -7.74
N ASN A 30 15.22 5.99 -8.66
CA ASN A 30 15.58 7.36 -8.34
C ASN A 30 14.39 8.29 -8.22
N LEU A 31 13.41 8.14 -9.08
CA LEU A 31 12.25 9.02 -9.12
C LEU A 31 10.94 8.29 -8.82
N ASP A 32 10.91 6.98 -9.02
CA ASP A 32 9.68 6.20 -8.95
C ASP A 32 9.78 5.10 -7.91
N ILE A 33 8.62 4.67 -7.45
CA ILE A 33 8.48 3.48 -6.62
C ILE A 33 7.43 2.56 -7.23
N VAL A 34 7.64 1.26 -7.07
CA VAL A 34 6.63 0.25 -7.41
C VAL A 34 6.00 -0.21 -6.12
N VAL A 35 4.69 -0.14 -6.06
CA VAL A 35 3.95 -0.47 -4.84
C VAL A 35 2.87 -1.50 -5.10
N ALA A 36 2.52 -2.25 -4.07
CA ALA A 36 1.34 -3.10 -4.03
C ALA A 36 0.38 -2.51 -3.00
N PHE A 37 -0.87 -2.33 -3.38
CA PHE A 37 -1.84 -1.74 -2.48
C PHE A 37 -2.25 -2.72 -1.38
N VAL A 38 -2.53 -2.17 -0.21
CA VAL A 38 -3.00 -2.92 0.95
C VAL A 38 -4.46 -2.58 1.17
N SER A 39 -5.29 -3.61 1.34
CA SER A 39 -6.73 -3.44 1.53
C SER A 39 -7.19 -4.18 2.78
N ALA A 40 -8.13 -3.61 3.51
CA ALA A 40 -8.78 -4.28 4.62
C ALA A 40 -9.99 -5.12 4.16
N GLN A 41 -10.29 -5.17 2.88
CA GLN A 41 -11.40 -5.92 2.31
C GLN A 41 -10.99 -7.39 2.10
N ILE A 42 -10.73 -8.10 3.16
CA ILE A 42 -10.15 -9.44 3.09
C ILE A 42 -11.07 -10.50 2.48
N LYS A 43 -12.38 -10.26 2.49
CA LYS A 43 -13.33 -11.19 1.88
C LYS A 43 -13.16 -11.31 0.36
N TRP A 44 -12.47 -10.38 -0.27
CA TRP A 44 -12.21 -10.39 -1.71
C TRP A 44 -10.83 -10.93 -2.05
N LYS A 45 -10.19 -11.60 -1.11
CA LYS A 45 -8.84 -12.13 -1.30
C LYS A 45 -8.77 -13.09 -2.48
N GLU A 46 -7.79 -12.87 -3.34
CA GLU A 46 -7.48 -13.72 -4.48
C GLU A 46 -6.21 -14.52 -4.21
N ASN A 47 -5.91 -15.49 -5.10
CA ASN A 47 -4.73 -16.35 -4.92
C ASN A 47 -3.42 -15.58 -4.90
N THR A 48 -3.36 -14.45 -5.60
CA THR A 48 -2.16 -13.61 -5.65
C THR A 48 -2.04 -12.66 -4.47
N ASP A 49 -3.06 -12.58 -3.62
CA ASP A 49 -3.04 -11.68 -2.47
C ASP A 49 -2.35 -12.33 -1.29
N VAL A 50 -1.65 -11.51 -0.51
CA VAL A 50 -0.95 -11.96 0.69
C VAL A 50 -1.63 -11.38 1.91
N PHE A 51 -1.97 -12.24 2.86
CA PHE A 51 -2.61 -11.82 4.10
C PHE A 51 -1.58 -11.21 5.06
N LEU A 52 -1.93 -10.08 5.66
CA LEU A 52 -1.12 -9.42 6.67
C LEU A 52 -1.94 -9.16 7.92
N LYS A 53 -1.43 -9.62 9.06
CA LYS A 53 -1.99 -9.27 10.35
C LYS A 53 -1.36 -7.99 10.87
N PRO A 54 -2.10 -7.20 11.66
CA PRO A 54 -1.52 -6.03 12.28
C PRO A 54 -0.36 -6.39 13.19
N THR A 55 0.73 -5.63 13.08
CA THR A 55 1.86 -5.74 13.99
C THR A 55 2.32 -4.33 14.34
N ILE A 56 3.15 -4.23 15.38
CA ILE A 56 3.74 -2.95 15.74
C ILE A 56 4.62 -2.44 14.60
N GLU A 57 5.35 -3.35 13.96
CA GLU A 57 6.28 -3.01 12.89
C GLU A 57 5.57 -2.50 11.64
N ASN A 58 4.47 -3.13 11.24
CA ASN A 58 3.80 -2.72 10.01
C ASN A 58 2.80 -1.58 10.21
N GLY A 59 2.42 -1.28 11.45
CA GLY A 59 1.55 -0.15 11.75
C GLY A 59 0.12 -0.28 11.26
N LEU A 60 -0.29 -1.45 10.80
CA LEU A 60 -1.66 -1.69 10.38
C LEU A 60 -2.57 -1.84 11.58
N LYS A 61 -3.83 -1.45 11.44
CA LYS A 61 -4.81 -1.52 12.52
C LYS A 61 -5.79 -2.66 12.36
N LYS A 62 -5.88 -3.23 11.17
CA LYS A 62 -6.82 -4.30 10.84
C LYS A 62 -6.13 -5.36 10.03
N ASP A 63 -6.69 -6.58 10.06
CA ASP A 63 -6.29 -7.62 9.11
C ASP A 63 -6.43 -7.07 7.71
N SER A 64 -5.42 -7.31 6.88
CA SER A 64 -5.34 -6.71 5.55
C SER A 64 -4.78 -7.72 4.56
N ILE A 65 -4.91 -7.39 3.28
CA ILE A 65 -4.30 -8.16 2.20
C ILE A 65 -3.45 -7.24 1.34
N VAL A 66 -2.36 -7.79 0.83
CA VAL A 66 -1.50 -7.12 -0.14
C VAL A 66 -1.93 -7.59 -1.52
N ARG A 67 -2.35 -6.67 -2.37
CA ARG A 67 -2.90 -7.00 -3.69
C ARG A 67 -1.77 -7.08 -4.72
N LEU A 68 -1.09 -8.22 -4.79
CA LEU A 68 0.03 -8.39 -5.71
C LEU A 68 -0.39 -8.42 -7.18
N SER A 69 -1.66 -8.68 -7.46
CA SER A 69 -2.17 -8.62 -8.82
C SER A 69 -2.34 -7.20 -9.34
N LYS A 70 -2.23 -6.20 -8.47
CA LYS A 70 -2.48 -4.81 -8.84
C LYS A 70 -1.34 -3.94 -8.37
N LEU A 71 -0.22 -4.02 -9.07
CA LEU A 71 0.95 -3.20 -8.78
C LEU A 71 0.81 -1.85 -9.51
N ALA A 72 1.42 -0.84 -8.95
CA ALA A 72 1.46 0.48 -9.57
C ALA A 72 2.86 1.06 -9.44
N THR A 73 3.29 1.77 -10.49
CA THR A 73 4.52 2.54 -10.48
C THR A 73 4.13 4.00 -10.27
N LEU A 74 4.63 4.58 -9.21
CA LEU A 74 4.25 5.92 -8.80
C LEU A 74 5.48 6.80 -8.61
N ASP A 75 5.29 8.10 -8.76
CA ASP A 75 6.29 9.09 -8.41
C ASP A 75 6.53 9.02 -6.90
N LYS A 76 7.78 9.07 -6.48
CA LYS A 76 8.14 9.05 -5.05
C LYS A 76 7.46 10.15 -4.27
N ASP A 77 7.21 11.29 -4.89
CA ASP A 77 6.61 12.44 -4.23
C ASP A 77 5.16 12.18 -3.82
N LEU A 78 4.54 11.13 -4.34
CA LEU A 78 3.19 10.75 -3.93
C LEU A 78 3.13 10.08 -2.57
N ALA A 79 4.25 9.62 -2.05
CA ALA A 79 4.31 9.02 -0.72
C ALA A 79 4.20 10.14 0.33
N ILE A 80 3.12 10.13 1.09
CA ILE A 80 2.85 11.22 2.02
C ILE A 80 3.06 10.85 3.48
N GLY A 81 3.37 9.61 3.76
CA GLY A 81 3.65 9.20 5.13
C GLY A 81 4.13 7.78 5.19
N LEU A 82 4.84 7.47 6.25
CA LEU A 82 5.31 6.12 6.54
C LEU A 82 4.49 5.57 7.70
N ILE A 83 3.87 4.40 7.50
CA ILE A 83 3.10 3.74 8.55
C ILE A 83 3.96 2.72 9.29
N GLY A 84 4.73 1.95 8.56
CA GLY A 84 5.51 0.88 9.13
C GLY A 84 6.29 0.13 8.08
N GLN A 85 6.69 -1.09 8.41
CA GLN A 85 7.48 -1.94 7.52
C GLN A 85 7.06 -3.39 7.66
N VAL A 86 7.30 -4.14 6.62
CA VAL A 86 7.12 -5.59 6.65
C VAL A 86 8.46 -6.31 6.63
#